data_5f49424aaaca2f4b25d1656e9e02c49e
#
_entry.id   5f49424aaaca2f4b25d1656e9e02c49e
#
_cell.length_a   1.000
_cell.length_b   1.000
_cell.length_c   1.000
_cell.angle_alpha   90.00
_cell.angle_beta   90.00
_cell.angle_gamma   90.00
#
_symmetry.space_group_name_H-M   'P 1'
#
loop_
_entity.id
_entity.type
_entity.pdbx_description
1 polymer ?
#
loop_
_entity_poly.entity_id
_entity_poly.type
_entity_poly.pdbx_seq_one_letter_code
_entity_poly.pdbx_strand_id
1 'polypeptide(L)' 'YVYYNLGNLYCLSSEHINSIESYSKAISLYPYMGDAYFNRGLVLIYLKDKEKGCIDLSRAGELGVQDAYSVIKKYCEDEQ' A
#
# COMPACT_ATOMS: atom_id res chain seq x y z
N TYR A 1 -4.69 8.52 13.38
CA TYR A 1 -3.67 7.58 12.90
C TYR A 1 -2.43 8.36 12.45
N VAL A 2 -1.54 8.58 13.42
CA VAL A 2 -0.38 9.44 13.17
C VAL A 2 0.51 8.88 12.07
N TYR A 3 0.85 7.61 12.15
CA TYR A 3 1.77 7.02 11.18
C TYR A 3 1.15 6.88 9.79
N TYR A 4 -0.15 6.60 9.73
CA TYR A 4 -0.84 6.57 8.46
C TYR A 4 -0.81 7.95 7.79
N ASN A 5 -1.14 8.97 8.56
CA ASN A 5 -1.13 10.35 8.04
C ASN A 5 0.28 10.77 7.64
N LEU A 6 1.28 10.37 8.41
CA LEU A 6 2.67 10.67 8.09
C LEU A 6 3.08 9.98 6.78
N GLY A 7 2.66 8.73 6.59
CA GLY A 7 2.92 8.04 5.34
C GLY A 7 2.34 8.78 4.15
N ASN A 8 1.14 9.31 4.31
CA ASN A 8 0.50 10.09 3.24
C ASN A 8 1.27 11.36 2.94
N LEU A 9 1.76 12.04 3.98
CA LEU A 9 2.56 13.25 3.79
C LEU A 9 3.87 12.95 3.07
N TYR A 10 4.52 11.87 3.43
CA TYR A 10 5.74 11.48 2.74
C TYR A 10 5.48 11.15 1.27
N CYS A 11 4.33 10.53 0.98
CA CYS A 11 3.96 10.28 -0.41
C CYS A 11 3.85 11.58 -1.19
N LEU A 12 3.22 12.57 -0.59
CA LEU A 12 3.03 13.86 -1.27
C LEU A 12 4.36 14.56 -1.53
N SER A 13 5.36 14.33 -0.70
CA SER A 13 6.68 14.93 -0.92
C SER A 13 7.64 13.98 -1.63
N SER A 14 7.12 12.91 -2.19
CA SER A 14 7.90 11.93 -2.97
C SER A 14 8.99 11.24 -2.15
N GLU A 15 8.81 11.14 -0.85
CA GLU A 15 9.74 10.43 0.02
C GLU A 15 9.22 9.02 0.23
N HIS A 16 9.42 8.19 -0.77
CA HIS A 16 8.76 6.89 -0.85
C HIS A 16 9.22 5.91 0.23
N ILE A 17 10.51 5.89 0.55
CA ILE A 17 11.01 4.97 1.57
C ILE A 17 10.45 5.36 2.94
N ASN A 18 10.44 6.66 3.25
CA ASN A 18 9.86 7.13 4.51
C ASN A 18 8.37 6.84 4.57
N SER A 19 7.70 6.93 3.44
CA SER A 19 6.28 6.60 3.36
C SER A 19 6.04 5.13 3.72
N ILE A 20 6.82 4.23 3.14
CA ILE A 20 6.70 2.80 3.41
C ILE A 20 6.93 2.51 4.89
N GLU A 21 7.95 3.15 5.49
CA GLU A 21 8.24 2.94 6.91
C GLU A 21 7.09 3.41 7.78
N SER A 22 6.50 4.54 7.45
CA SER A 22 5.37 5.08 8.23
C SER A 22 4.14 4.19 8.11
N TYR A 23 3.82 3.75 6.90
CA TYR A 23 2.70 2.83 6.73
C TYR A 23 2.97 1.51 7.46
N SER A 24 4.21 1.05 7.46
CA SER A 24 4.55 -0.18 8.16
C SER A 24 4.32 -0.06 9.65
N LYS A 25 4.62 1.10 10.23
CA LYS A 25 4.34 1.35 11.64
C LYS A 25 2.83 1.41 11.89
N ALA A 26 2.09 2.03 10.99
CA ALA A 26 0.64 2.07 11.11
C ALA A 26 0.04 0.66 11.10
N ILE A 27 0.52 -0.18 10.21
CA ILE A 27 0.06 -1.56 10.10
C ILE A 27 0.42 -2.36 11.35
N SER A 28 1.61 -2.12 11.89
CA SER A 28 2.03 -2.79 13.11
C SER A 28 1.10 -2.47 14.27
N LEU A 29 0.63 -1.23 14.36
CA LEU A 29 -0.29 -0.80 15.40
C LEU A 29 -1.73 -1.17 15.10
N TYR A 30 -2.12 -1.18 13.83
CA TYR A 30 -3.49 -1.42 13.40
C TYR A 30 -3.48 -2.40 12.24
N PRO A 31 -3.33 -3.71 12.53
CA PRO A 31 -3.15 -4.73 11.46
C PRO A 31 -4.33 -4.89 10.52
N TYR A 32 -5.47 -4.29 10.85
CA TYR A 32 -6.65 -4.39 9.98
C TYR A 32 -6.94 -3.10 9.23
N MET A 33 -5.97 -2.18 9.19
CA MET A 33 -6.13 -0.92 8.47
C MET A 33 -5.86 -1.15 6.98
N GLY A 34 -6.92 -1.49 6.25
CA GLY A 34 -6.80 -1.77 4.83
C GLY A 34 -6.20 -0.62 4.03
N ASP A 35 -6.53 0.63 4.39
CA ASP A 35 -6.01 1.79 3.67
C ASP A 35 -4.49 1.89 3.73
N ALA A 36 -3.89 1.49 4.85
CA ALA A 36 -2.44 1.54 4.96
C ALA A 36 -1.79 0.49 4.05
N TYR A 37 -2.36 -0.70 3.98
CA TYR A 37 -1.90 -1.72 3.04
C TYR A 37 -2.05 -1.24 1.60
N PHE A 38 -3.19 -0.62 1.30
CA PHE A 38 -3.47 -0.14 -0.04
C PHE A 38 -2.43 0.89 -0.47
N ASN A 39 -2.20 1.88 0.38
CA ASN A 39 -1.28 2.96 0.04
C ASN A 39 0.17 2.46 -0.01
N ARG A 40 0.56 1.59 0.92
CA ARG A 40 1.90 1.02 0.88
C ARG A 40 2.08 0.18 -0.38
N GLY A 41 1.06 -0.57 -0.75
CA GLY A 41 1.10 -1.36 -1.97
C GLY A 41 1.31 -0.51 -3.21
N LEU A 42 0.61 0.62 -3.29
CA LEU A 42 0.78 1.53 -4.42
C LEU A 42 2.20 2.08 -4.50
N VAL A 43 2.77 2.46 -3.35
CA VAL A 43 4.14 2.96 -3.33
C VAL A 43 5.12 1.88 -3.77
N LEU A 44 4.92 0.66 -3.31
CA LEU A 44 5.79 -0.46 -3.69
C LEU A 44 5.71 -0.72 -5.20
N ILE A 45 4.52 -0.68 -5.78
CA ILE A 45 4.35 -0.82 -7.23
C ILE A 45 5.13 0.28 -7.95
N TYR A 46 5.00 1.51 -7.46
CA TYR A 46 5.70 2.64 -8.05
C TYR A 46 7.21 2.43 -8.03
N LEU A 47 7.73 1.84 -6.95
CA LEU A 47 9.15 1.58 -6.81
C LEU A 47 9.59 0.29 -7.52
N LYS A 48 8.70 -0.31 -8.28
CA LYS A 48 8.98 -1.52 -9.06
C LYS A 48 9.13 -2.78 -8.22
N ASP A 49 8.67 -2.74 -6.98
CA ASP A 49 8.60 -3.95 -6.15
C ASP A 49 7.20 -4.53 -6.29
N LYS A 50 6.94 -5.11 -7.45
CA LYS A 50 5.62 -5.58 -7.82
C LYS A 50 5.14 -6.68 -6.88
N GLU A 51 6.04 -7.57 -6.51
CA GLU A 51 5.66 -8.71 -5.69
C GLU A 51 5.10 -8.27 -4.34
N LYS A 52 5.86 -7.44 -3.63
CA LYS A 52 5.41 -6.96 -2.32
C LYS A 52 4.20 -6.05 -2.44
N GLY A 53 4.19 -5.22 -3.48
CA GLY A 53 3.06 -4.31 -3.69
C GLY A 53 1.77 -5.07 -3.92
N CYS A 54 1.83 -6.14 -4.69
CA CYS A 54 0.63 -6.93 -4.98
C CYS A 54 0.15 -7.70 -3.76
N ILE A 55 1.06 -8.16 -2.91
CA ILE A 55 0.69 -8.78 -1.64
C ILE A 55 -0.09 -7.78 -0.77
N ASP A 56 0.42 -6.54 -0.66
CA ASP A 56 -0.27 -5.51 0.11
C ASP A 56 -1.64 -5.18 -0.48
N LEU A 57 -1.73 -5.10 -1.79
CA LEU A 57 -3.02 -4.80 -2.43
C LEU A 57 -4.03 -5.91 -2.20
N SER A 58 -3.58 -7.16 -2.24
CA SER A 58 -4.47 -8.30 -1.95
C SER A 58 -4.98 -8.22 -0.52
N ARG A 59 -4.09 -7.88 0.41
CA ARG A 59 -4.50 -7.74 1.80
C ARG A 59 -5.50 -6.60 1.97
N ALA A 60 -5.24 -5.48 1.30
CA ALA A 60 -6.16 -4.34 1.34
C ALA A 60 -7.54 -4.74 0.85
N GLY A 61 -7.60 -5.49 -0.24
CA GLY A 61 -8.87 -5.95 -0.76
C GLY A 61 -9.61 -6.84 0.22
N GLU A 62 -8.89 -7.77 0.87
CA GLU A 62 -9.48 -8.62 1.90
C GLU A 62 -10.03 -7.81 3.06
N LEU A 63 -9.43 -6.67 3.35
CA LEU A 63 -9.86 -5.80 4.44
C LEU A 63 -10.91 -4.78 4.02
N GLY A 64 -11.43 -4.90 2.80
CA GLY A 64 -12.57 -4.11 2.37
C GLY A 64 -12.25 -2.91 1.50
N VAL A 65 -11.01 -2.72 1.08
CA VAL A 65 -10.67 -1.63 0.17
C VAL A 65 -10.96 -2.10 -1.24
N GLN A 66 -12.13 -1.75 -1.73
CA GLN A 66 -12.59 -2.27 -3.02
C GLN A 66 -11.73 -1.80 -4.20
N ASP A 67 -11.20 -0.60 -4.13
CA ASP A 67 -10.33 -0.08 -5.18
C ASP A 67 -9.10 -0.95 -5.38
N ALA A 68 -8.72 -1.75 -4.38
CA ALA A 68 -7.56 -2.62 -4.51
C ALA A 68 -7.72 -3.61 -5.65
N TYR A 69 -8.94 -4.08 -5.90
CA TYR A 69 -9.15 -5.10 -6.93
C TYR A 69 -8.87 -4.57 -8.34
N SER A 70 -9.27 -3.32 -8.62
CA SER A 70 -8.95 -2.75 -9.93
C SER A 70 -7.45 -2.52 -10.09
N VAL A 71 -6.76 -2.13 -9.03
CA VAL A 71 -5.33 -1.94 -9.10
C VAL A 71 -4.61 -3.27 -9.29
N ILE A 72 -5.06 -4.31 -8.59
CA ILE A 72 -4.51 -5.65 -8.78
C ILE A 72 -4.65 -6.09 -10.23
N LYS A 73 -5.82 -5.89 -10.79
CA LYS A 73 -6.07 -6.28 -12.17
C LYS A 73 -5.15 -5.55 -13.12
N LYS A 74 -4.91 -4.27 -12.86
CA LYS A 74 -4.10 -3.44 -13.74
C LYS A 74 -2.62 -3.76 -13.64
N TYR A 75 -2.10 -4.01 -12.45
CA TYR A 75 -0.67 -4.08 -12.24
C TYR A 75 -0.15 -5.43 -11.79
N CYS A 76 -1.02 -6.31 -11.28
CA CYS A 76 -0.57 -7.54 -10.65
C CYS A 76 -0.85 -8.78 -11.47
N GLU A 77 -1.81 -8.72 -12.37
CA GLU A 77 -2.10 -9.88 -13.21
C GLU A 77 -1.19 -9.86 -14.41
N ASP A 78 -0.51 -10.98 -14.61
CA ASP A 78 0.38 -11.09 -15.75
C ASP A 78 -0.41 -11.29 -17.00
N GLU A 79 0.11 -10.73 -18.09
CA GLU A 79 -0.47 -10.97 -19.38
C GLU A 79 0.20 -12.13 -20.03
N GLN A 80 -0.60 -13.07 -20.44
CA GLN A 80 -0.06 -14.30 -21.04
C GLN A 80 -0.33 -14.38 -22.54
#